data_dc5387c40e5377c2de60684e3ce057ef
#
_entry.id   dc5387c40e5377c2de60684e3ce057ef
#
_cell.length_a   1.000
_cell.length_b   1.000
_cell.length_c   1.000
_cell.angle_alpha   90.00
_cell.angle_beta   90.00
_cell.angle_gamma   90.00
#
_symmetry.space_group_name_H-M   'P 1'
#
loop_
_entity.id
_entity.type
_entity.pdbx_description
1 polymer ?
#
loop_
_entity_poly.entity_id
_entity_poly.type
_entity_poly.pdbx_seq_one_letter_code
_entity_poly.pdbx_strand_id
1 'polypeptide(L)'
;MMNREDTVIVTGSTGFIGSALINKFAARFALIGLDRATAHQPPPAAECVCIDLTSEKAVAAGLRRVRTAYGNQIASVIHLASYFDLTGEPNPLYDEIAVHGTEKLLRAVQSFEVEQFVFASSMLAHKAGQRGYVINEDSPLQSNLPYRTSKIKAEHLIHEQHGPIPVVYLRPAGVYDDLCRNPFLANQIARIYEKDPTGHLYPAELRTGQSLLHLDDLTDAVSRLIERRKELPSELALLLGEPEVMGYGDLQAEIGRLIHGEPWETRQIPKTLAKTGA
;
A
#
# COMPACT_ATOMS: atom_id res chain seq x y z
N MET A 1 -14.12 -30.18 -0.61
CA MET A 1 -14.50 -28.99 -1.42
C MET A 1 -14.45 -27.81 -0.47
N MET A 2 -13.51 -26.88 -0.62
CA MET A 2 -13.56 -25.66 0.16
C MET A 2 -14.79 -24.85 -0.29
N ASN A 3 -15.62 -24.51 0.67
CA ASN A 3 -16.79 -23.69 0.42
C ASN A 3 -16.28 -22.27 0.11
N ARG A 4 -16.41 -21.80 -1.12
CA ARG A 4 -16.13 -20.40 -1.49
C ARG A 4 -17.27 -19.50 -1.02
N GLU A 5 -17.65 -19.60 0.25
CA GLU A 5 -18.81 -18.87 0.79
C GLU A 5 -18.51 -17.40 1.05
N ASP A 6 -17.26 -17.07 1.36
CA ASP A 6 -16.88 -15.70 1.71
C ASP A 6 -16.47 -14.89 0.46
N THR A 7 -17.20 -13.84 0.19
CA THR A 7 -16.88 -12.89 -0.90
C THR A 7 -15.93 -11.82 -0.40
N VAL A 8 -14.81 -11.61 -1.11
CA VAL A 8 -13.82 -10.57 -0.83
C VAL A 8 -13.70 -9.65 -2.04
N ILE A 9 -13.84 -8.34 -1.79
CA ILE A 9 -13.66 -7.29 -2.79
C ILE A 9 -12.27 -6.69 -2.65
N VAL A 10 -11.53 -6.54 -3.76
CA VAL A 10 -10.22 -5.88 -3.79
C VAL A 10 -10.25 -4.75 -4.79
N THR A 11 -10.12 -3.51 -4.35
CA THR A 11 -9.95 -2.36 -5.26
C THR A 11 -8.47 -2.15 -5.56
N GLY A 12 -8.14 -1.64 -6.75
CA GLY A 12 -6.74 -1.62 -7.20
C GLY A 12 -6.21 -3.03 -7.48
N SER A 13 -7.10 -3.90 -7.93
CA SER A 13 -6.87 -5.35 -8.09
C SER A 13 -5.82 -5.72 -9.13
N THR A 14 -5.56 -4.85 -10.10
CA THR A 14 -4.53 -5.04 -11.13
C THR A 14 -3.17 -4.48 -10.73
N GLY A 15 -3.10 -3.79 -9.58
CA GLY A 15 -1.86 -3.23 -9.04
C GLY A 15 -0.93 -4.28 -8.41
N PHE A 16 0.26 -3.84 -8.02
CA PHE A 16 1.30 -4.70 -7.44
C PHE A 16 0.81 -5.52 -6.24
N ILE A 17 0.24 -4.86 -5.22
CA ILE A 17 -0.28 -5.54 -4.02
C ILE A 17 -1.59 -6.27 -4.33
N GLY A 18 -2.51 -5.63 -5.09
CA GLY A 18 -3.82 -6.19 -5.39
C GLY A 18 -3.76 -7.53 -6.13
N SER A 19 -2.91 -7.62 -7.16
CA SER A 19 -2.73 -8.87 -7.91
C SER A 19 -2.12 -9.99 -7.04
N ALA A 20 -1.20 -9.66 -6.14
CA ALA A 20 -0.62 -10.63 -5.21
C ALA A 20 -1.66 -11.17 -4.22
N LEU A 21 -2.50 -10.30 -3.65
CA LEU A 21 -3.60 -10.71 -2.75
C LEU A 21 -4.60 -11.61 -3.46
N ILE A 22 -5.00 -11.25 -4.69
CA ILE A 22 -5.93 -12.08 -5.47
C ILE A 22 -5.33 -13.46 -5.73
N ASN A 23 -4.07 -13.54 -6.14
CA ASN A 23 -3.42 -14.83 -6.35
C ASN A 23 -3.33 -15.66 -5.07
N LYS A 24 -2.98 -15.03 -3.94
CA LYS A 24 -2.91 -15.67 -2.63
C LYS A 24 -4.25 -16.24 -2.17
N PHE A 25 -5.33 -15.55 -2.46
CA PHE A 25 -6.67 -15.88 -1.97
C PHE A 25 -7.50 -16.74 -2.94
N ALA A 26 -7.00 -16.98 -4.15
CA ALA A 26 -7.71 -17.63 -5.26
C ALA A 26 -8.41 -18.96 -4.91
N ALA A 27 -7.80 -19.75 -4.02
CA ALA A 27 -8.35 -21.06 -3.62
C ALA A 27 -9.33 -20.98 -2.43
N ARG A 28 -9.45 -19.80 -1.77
CA ARG A 28 -10.09 -19.68 -0.46
C ARG A 28 -11.38 -18.85 -0.48
N PHE A 29 -11.45 -17.85 -1.33
CA PHE A 29 -12.54 -16.86 -1.36
C PHE A 29 -13.13 -16.72 -2.76
N ALA A 30 -14.38 -16.24 -2.83
CA ALA A 30 -14.92 -15.68 -4.05
C ALA A 30 -14.37 -14.25 -4.21
N LEU A 31 -13.50 -14.05 -5.22
CA LEU A 31 -12.75 -12.79 -5.36
C LEU A 31 -13.34 -11.90 -6.44
N ILE A 32 -13.54 -10.64 -6.08
CA ILE A 32 -14.01 -9.59 -6.97
C ILE A 32 -12.96 -8.48 -7.02
N GLY A 33 -12.34 -8.30 -8.17
CA GLY A 33 -11.43 -7.20 -8.43
C GLY A 33 -12.19 -5.97 -8.94
N LEU A 34 -12.01 -4.83 -8.29
CA LEU A 34 -12.50 -3.55 -8.75
C LEU A 34 -11.31 -2.69 -9.19
N ASP A 35 -11.29 -2.33 -10.48
CA ASP A 35 -10.22 -1.47 -11.01
C ASP A 35 -10.70 -0.64 -12.20
N ARG A 36 -9.91 0.34 -12.60
CA ARG A 36 -10.15 1.08 -13.84
C ARG A 36 -9.87 0.18 -15.04
N ALA A 37 -10.43 0.54 -16.18
CA ALA A 37 -9.98 -0.01 -17.45
C ALA A 37 -8.50 0.40 -17.67
N THR A 38 -7.58 -0.55 -17.48
CA THR A 38 -6.14 -0.32 -17.57
C THR A 38 -5.52 -1.21 -18.64
N ALA A 39 -4.27 -0.91 -19.02
CA ALA A 39 -3.50 -1.77 -19.89
C ALA A 39 -3.00 -3.06 -19.19
N HIS A 40 -3.13 -3.15 -17.86
CA HIS A 40 -2.75 -4.34 -17.12
C HIS A 40 -3.84 -5.40 -17.21
N GLN A 41 -3.43 -6.64 -17.45
CA GLN A 41 -4.38 -7.76 -17.46
C GLN A 41 -4.93 -7.99 -16.05
N PRO A 42 -6.26 -8.13 -15.92
CA PRO A 42 -6.86 -8.49 -14.66
C PRO A 42 -6.36 -9.86 -14.17
N PRO A 43 -6.17 -10.06 -12.85
CA PRO A 43 -5.81 -11.36 -12.32
C PRO A 43 -6.89 -12.40 -12.65
N PRO A 44 -6.53 -13.55 -13.26
CA PRO A 44 -7.51 -14.55 -13.75
C PRO A 44 -8.30 -15.22 -12.63
N ALA A 45 -7.83 -15.12 -11.39
CA ALA A 45 -8.46 -15.72 -10.22
C ALA A 45 -9.64 -14.93 -9.64
N ALA A 46 -9.89 -13.70 -10.14
CA ALA A 46 -10.99 -12.86 -9.70
C ALA A 46 -11.92 -12.50 -10.86
N GLU A 47 -13.22 -12.31 -10.56
CA GLU A 47 -14.06 -11.56 -11.47
C GLU A 47 -13.70 -10.08 -11.40
N CYS A 48 -13.36 -9.48 -12.54
CA CYS A 48 -12.96 -8.08 -12.60
C CYS A 48 -14.14 -7.21 -13.06
N VAL A 49 -14.49 -6.24 -12.24
CA VAL A 49 -15.50 -5.24 -12.54
C VAL A 49 -14.79 -3.90 -12.75
N CYS A 50 -14.95 -3.35 -13.96
CA CYS A 50 -14.40 -2.04 -14.26
C CYS A 50 -15.15 -0.96 -13.49
N ILE A 51 -14.41 -0.16 -12.71
CA ILE A 51 -14.94 0.91 -11.86
C ILE A 51 -13.98 2.10 -11.87
N ASP A 52 -14.55 3.30 -11.94
CA ASP A 52 -13.82 4.55 -11.74
C ASP A 52 -14.28 5.19 -10.42
N LEU A 53 -13.39 5.25 -9.45
CA LEU A 53 -13.67 5.82 -8.12
C LEU A 53 -13.92 7.34 -8.16
N THR A 54 -13.53 8.03 -9.23
CA THR A 54 -13.84 9.45 -9.38
C THR A 54 -15.31 9.67 -9.73
N SER A 55 -16.01 8.64 -10.25
CA SER A 55 -17.40 8.67 -10.69
C SER A 55 -18.36 7.94 -9.75
N GLU A 56 -19.21 8.65 -9.05
CA GLU A 56 -20.26 8.06 -8.19
C GLU A 56 -21.17 7.09 -8.97
N LYS A 57 -21.53 7.45 -10.20
CA LYS A 57 -22.33 6.61 -11.09
C LYS A 57 -21.61 5.29 -11.43
N ALA A 58 -20.31 5.32 -11.68
CA ALA A 58 -19.52 4.13 -11.97
C ALA A 58 -19.41 3.23 -10.73
N VAL A 59 -19.15 3.82 -9.55
CA VAL A 59 -19.13 3.10 -8.26
C VAL A 59 -20.45 2.39 -8.01
N ALA A 60 -21.57 3.12 -8.10
CA ALA A 60 -22.88 2.55 -7.89
C ALA A 60 -23.24 1.45 -8.92
N ALA A 61 -22.85 1.62 -10.18
CA ALA A 61 -23.11 0.62 -11.23
C ALA A 61 -22.28 -0.64 -11.02
N GLY A 62 -21.00 -0.50 -10.68
CA GLY A 62 -20.10 -1.62 -10.39
C GLY A 62 -20.57 -2.45 -9.20
N LEU A 63 -20.95 -1.79 -8.10
CA LEU A 63 -21.42 -2.48 -6.90
C LEU A 63 -22.83 -3.10 -7.09
N ARG A 64 -23.70 -2.52 -7.91
CA ARG A 64 -24.96 -3.20 -8.30
C ARG A 64 -24.68 -4.51 -9.04
N ARG A 65 -23.70 -4.54 -9.95
CA ARG A 65 -23.28 -5.77 -10.63
C ARG A 65 -22.77 -6.81 -9.63
N VAL A 66 -21.92 -6.39 -8.67
CA VAL A 66 -21.43 -7.26 -7.60
C VAL A 66 -22.61 -7.85 -6.82
N ARG A 67 -23.56 -7.02 -6.39
CA ARG A 67 -24.73 -7.48 -5.64
C ARG A 67 -25.58 -8.49 -6.42
N THR A 68 -25.78 -8.26 -7.72
CA THR A 68 -26.55 -9.17 -8.57
C THR A 68 -25.90 -10.52 -8.72
N ALA A 69 -24.56 -10.56 -8.83
CA ALA A 69 -23.81 -11.80 -9.07
C ALA A 69 -23.46 -12.56 -7.79
N TYR A 70 -23.19 -11.87 -6.67
CA TYR A 70 -22.62 -12.46 -5.45
C TYR A 70 -23.48 -12.25 -4.20
N GLY A 71 -24.58 -11.53 -4.30
CA GLY A 71 -25.44 -11.23 -3.15
C GLY A 71 -24.97 -10.01 -2.35
N ASN A 72 -25.43 -9.95 -1.09
CA ASN A 72 -25.28 -8.78 -0.21
C ASN A 72 -24.20 -8.95 0.88
N GLN A 73 -23.74 -10.18 1.10
CA GLN A 73 -22.76 -10.49 2.16
C GLN A 73 -21.34 -10.37 1.63
N ILE A 74 -20.54 -9.52 2.25
CA ILE A 74 -19.15 -9.27 1.91
C ILE A 74 -18.27 -9.49 3.15
N ALA A 75 -17.42 -10.49 3.11
CA ALA A 75 -16.52 -10.81 4.21
C ALA A 75 -15.48 -9.71 4.44
N SER A 76 -14.90 -9.17 3.36
CA SER A 76 -13.96 -8.06 3.47
C SER A 76 -13.92 -7.23 2.19
N VAL A 77 -13.80 -5.92 2.36
CA VAL A 77 -13.45 -4.98 1.30
C VAL A 77 -12.01 -4.52 1.53
N ILE A 78 -11.09 -4.89 0.64
CA ILE A 78 -9.68 -4.49 0.71
C ILE A 78 -9.49 -3.32 -0.25
N HIS A 79 -9.37 -2.12 0.29
CA HIS A 79 -9.28 -0.90 -0.48
C HIS A 79 -7.84 -0.46 -0.67
N LEU A 80 -7.24 -0.85 -1.83
CA LEU A 80 -5.87 -0.52 -2.21
C LEU A 80 -5.80 0.60 -3.26
N ALA A 81 -6.90 0.87 -3.98
CA ALA A 81 -6.92 1.84 -5.05
C ALA A 81 -6.51 3.23 -4.55
N SER A 82 -5.50 3.80 -5.15
CA SER A 82 -4.95 5.13 -4.81
C SER A 82 -4.17 5.69 -5.98
N TYR A 83 -4.03 7.00 -6.03
CA TYR A 83 -3.02 7.63 -6.87
C TYR A 83 -1.69 7.64 -6.11
N PHE A 84 -0.63 7.20 -6.76
CA PHE A 84 0.71 7.18 -6.20
C PHE A 84 1.71 7.71 -7.22
N ASP A 85 2.48 8.72 -6.83
CA ASP A 85 3.54 9.33 -7.62
C ASP A 85 4.73 9.63 -6.69
N LEU A 86 5.93 9.31 -7.16
CA LEU A 86 7.18 9.50 -6.43
C LEU A 86 7.75 10.93 -6.53
N THR A 87 7.26 11.75 -7.46
CA THR A 87 7.77 13.11 -7.67
C THR A 87 7.53 14.01 -6.46
N GLY A 88 6.47 13.73 -5.67
CA GLY A 88 6.06 14.58 -4.56
C GLY A 88 5.37 15.89 -5.00
N GLU A 89 5.12 16.04 -6.31
CA GLU A 89 4.41 17.20 -6.84
C GLU A 89 2.93 17.19 -6.47
N PRO A 90 2.32 18.34 -6.23
CA PRO A 90 0.88 18.44 -6.01
C PRO A 90 0.11 17.95 -7.23
N ASN A 91 -0.88 17.06 -6.99
CA ASN A 91 -1.75 16.56 -8.04
C ASN A 91 -3.18 16.38 -7.47
N PRO A 92 -4.23 16.92 -8.13
CA PRO A 92 -5.61 16.76 -7.68
C PRO A 92 -6.05 15.30 -7.50
N LEU A 93 -5.47 14.37 -8.25
CA LEU A 93 -5.78 12.94 -8.18
C LEU A 93 -5.51 12.33 -6.79
N TYR A 94 -4.65 12.93 -5.98
CA TYR A 94 -4.46 12.48 -4.61
C TYR A 94 -5.76 12.61 -3.79
N ASP A 95 -6.42 13.76 -3.85
CA ASP A 95 -7.68 13.96 -3.13
C ASP A 95 -8.86 13.31 -3.88
N GLU A 96 -8.90 13.39 -5.22
CA GLU A 96 -10.00 12.82 -6.01
C GLU A 96 -10.14 11.31 -5.86
N ILE A 97 -9.02 10.56 -5.82
CA ILE A 97 -9.04 9.10 -5.73
C ILE A 97 -8.95 8.65 -4.28
N ALA A 98 -7.94 9.11 -3.52
CA ALA A 98 -7.71 8.57 -2.19
C ALA A 98 -8.69 9.09 -1.13
N VAL A 99 -9.27 10.29 -1.30
CA VAL A 99 -10.24 10.85 -0.36
C VAL A 99 -11.65 10.69 -0.88
N HIS A 100 -12.01 11.41 -1.97
CA HIS A 100 -13.37 11.39 -2.49
C HIS A 100 -13.77 10.06 -3.13
N GLY A 101 -12.80 9.33 -3.72
CA GLY A 101 -13.03 7.98 -4.22
C GLY A 101 -13.32 6.99 -3.10
N THR A 102 -12.56 7.08 -2.00
CA THR A 102 -12.80 6.29 -0.78
C THR A 102 -14.17 6.61 -0.18
N GLU A 103 -14.56 7.88 -0.10
CA GLU A 103 -15.88 8.30 0.39
C GLU A 103 -17.02 7.67 -0.41
N LYS A 104 -16.96 7.76 -1.74
CA LYS A 104 -17.98 7.18 -2.63
C LYS A 104 -18.06 5.66 -2.46
N LEU A 105 -16.91 4.98 -2.40
CA LEU A 105 -16.87 3.54 -2.18
C LEU A 105 -17.46 3.16 -0.83
N LEU A 106 -17.00 3.81 0.25
CA LEU A 106 -17.44 3.52 1.62
C LEU A 106 -18.97 3.70 1.75
N ARG A 107 -19.51 4.80 1.24
CA ARG A 107 -20.95 5.06 1.21
C ARG A 107 -21.72 3.97 0.45
N ALA A 108 -21.19 3.54 -0.68
CA ALA A 108 -21.85 2.55 -1.52
C ALA A 108 -21.81 1.14 -0.89
N VAL A 109 -20.71 0.75 -0.22
CA VAL A 109 -20.61 -0.55 0.44
C VAL A 109 -21.40 -0.63 1.75
N GLN A 110 -21.76 0.48 2.38
CA GLN A 110 -22.69 0.50 3.54
C GLN A 110 -24.07 -0.07 3.22
N SER A 111 -24.43 -0.17 1.95
CA SER A 111 -25.65 -0.84 1.52
C SER A 111 -25.54 -2.37 1.47
N PHE A 112 -24.38 -2.94 1.75
CA PHE A 112 -24.10 -4.36 1.88
C PHE A 112 -23.92 -4.75 3.36
N GLU A 113 -23.92 -6.04 3.63
CA GLU A 113 -23.54 -6.61 4.92
C GLU A 113 -22.02 -6.87 4.88
N VAL A 114 -21.26 -5.80 5.15
CA VAL A 114 -19.77 -5.85 5.13
C VAL A 114 -19.26 -6.19 6.52
N GLU A 115 -18.52 -7.30 6.66
CA GLU A 115 -17.95 -7.70 7.94
C GLU A 115 -16.64 -6.98 8.27
N GLN A 116 -15.92 -6.45 7.25
CA GLN A 116 -14.66 -5.72 7.44
C GLN A 116 -14.33 -4.82 6.25
N PHE A 117 -13.79 -3.63 6.53
CA PHE A 117 -13.19 -2.73 5.53
C PHE A 117 -11.71 -2.52 5.87
N VAL A 118 -10.80 -2.98 5.01
CA VAL A 118 -9.35 -2.80 5.16
C VAL A 118 -8.90 -1.67 4.25
N PHE A 119 -8.47 -0.56 4.81
CA PHE A 119 -7.95 0.57 4.05
C PHE A 119 -6.42 0.53 3.99
N ALA A 120 -5.85 0.49 2.81
CA ALA A 120 -4.42 0.63 2.61
C ALA A 120 -3.98 2.09 2.77
N SER A 121 -3.59 2.43 3.99
CA SER A 121 -2.89 3.66 4.32
C SER A 121 -1.38 3.52 4.04
N SER A 122 -0.53 4.10 4.86
CA SER A 122 0.92 4.01 4.73
C SER A 122 1.62 4.34 6.05
N MET A 123 2.74 3.69 6.34
CA MET A 123 3.65 4.11 7.41
C MET A 123 4.09 5.58 7.22
N LEU A 124 4.17 6.03 5.98
CA LEU A 124 4.55 7.41 5.66
C LEU A 124 3.52 8.47 6.09
N ALA A 125 2.32 8.08 6.52
CA ALA A 125 1.34 8.99 7.12
C ALA A 125 1.78 9.48 8.50
N HIS A 126 2.63 8.72 9.20
CA HIS A 126 3.17 9.14 10.48
C HIS A 126 4.16 10.30 10.34
N LYS A 127 4.19 11.14 11.37
CA LYS A 127 5.20 12.18 11.49
C LYS A 127 6.59 11.54 11.46
N ALA A 128 7.47 12.06 10.60
CA ALA A 128 8.86 11.63 10.59
C ALA A 128 9.48 11.87 11.98
N GLY A 129 10.01 10.81 12.57
CA GLY A 129 10.64 10.85 13.87
C GLY A 129 12.05 11.47 13.82
N GLN A 130 12.57 11.85 15.01
CA GLN A 130 13.97 12.11 15.20
C GLN A 130 14.74 10.79 15.36
N ARG A 131 16.05 10.84 15.25
CA ARG A 131 16.91 9.66 15.43
C ARG A 131 16.62 8.97 16.76
N GLY A 132 16.44 7.64 16.71
CA GLY A 132 16.10 6.80 17.87
C GLY A 132 14.61 6.79 18.23
N TYR A 133 13.76 7.53 17.50
CA TYR A 133 12.32 7.44 17.67
C TYR A 133 11.77 6.25 16.87
N VAL A 134 11.09 5.34 17.55
CA VAL A 134 10.40 4.21 16.93
C VAL A 134 8.95 4.59 16.71
N ILE A 135 8.50 4.53 15.46
CA ILE A 135 7.10 4.76 15.09
C ILE A 135 6.29 3.53 15.50
N ASN A 136 5.14 3.76 16.10
CA ASN A 136 4.12 2.75 16.41
C ASN A 136 2.74 3.25 15.98
N GLU A 137 1.70 2.46 16.17
CA GLU A 137 0.33 2.76 15.76
C GLU A 137 -0.22 4.05 16.39
N ASP A 138 0.20 4.38 17.61
CA ASP A 138 -0.22 5.57 18.35
C ASP A 138 0.58 6.83 17.99
N SER A 139 1.63 6.69 17.19
CA SER A 139 2.45 7.80 16.74
C SER A 139 1.64 8.78 15.90
N PRO A 140 1.85 10.11 16.06
CA PRO A 140 1.05 11.13 15.38
C PRO A 140 1.07 10.98 13.84
N LEU A 141 -0.09 11.11 13.23
CA LEU A 141 -0.25 11.24 11.79
C LEU A 141 -0.04 12.70 11.40
N GLN A 142 1.03 12.99 10.67
CA GLN A 142 1.33 14.35 10.24
C GLN A 142 2.27 14.34 9.03
N SER A 143 1.88 15.02 7.96
CA SER A 143 2.73 15.25 6.80
C SER A 143 2.30 16.49 6.04
N ASN A 144 3.21 17.04 5.25
CA ASN A 144 2.98 18.10 4.27
C ASN A 144 3.20 17.62 2.82
N LEU A 145 3.49 16.34 2.62
CA LEU A 145 3.67 15.77 1.29
C LEU A 145 2.32 15.28 0.75
N PRO A 146 1.96 15.56 -0.51
CA PRO A 146 0.63 15.35 -1.06
C PRO A 146 0.08 13.93 -0.85
N TYR A 147 0.84 12.92 -1.26
CA TYR A 147 0.45 11.51 -1.07
C TYR A 147 0.14 11.17 0.40
N ARG A 148 1.06 11.53 1.30
CA ARG A 148 0.93 11.22 2.73
C ARG A 148 -0.27 11.94 3.34
N THR A 149 -0.46 13.20 2.97
CA THR A 149 -1.60 14.02 3.40
C THR A 149 -2.93 13.44 2.93
N SER A 150 -3.01 12.92 1.69
CA SER A 150 -4.22 12.28 1.19
C SER A 150 -4.58 11.01 1.95
N LYS A 151 -3.58 10.21 2.37
CA LYS A 151 -3.81 9.03 3.23
C LYS A 151 -4.33 9.41 4.60
N ILE A 152 -3.77 10.45 5.23
CA ILE A 152 -4.27 10.98 6.52
C ILE A 152 -5.71 11.47 6.40
N LYS A 153 -6.02 12.27 5.36
CA LYS A 153 -7.40 12.74 5.11
C LYS A 153 -8.37 11.58 4.91
N ALA A 154 -7.96 10.54 4.19
CA ALA A 154 -8.79 9.37 3.96
C ALA A 154 -9.03 8.56 5.25
N GLU A 155 -8.02 8.40 6.12
CA GLU A 155 -8.22 7.77 7.44
C GLU A 155 -9.23 8.56 8.29
N HIS A 156 -9.12 9.89 8.35
CA HIS A 156 -10.08 10.73 9.08
C HIS A 156 -11.50 10.60 8.50
N LEU A 157 -11.63 10.65 7.18
CA LEU A 157 -12.93 10.47 6.52
C LEU A 157 -13.55 9.11 6.85
N ILE A 158 -12.78 8.04 6.80
CA ILE A 158 -13.25 6.70 7.13
C ILE A 158 -13.67 6.65 8.61
N HIS A 159 -12.87 7.18 9.53
CA HIS A 159 -13.18 7.26 10.96
C HIS A 159 -14.54 7.94 11.21
N GLU A 160 -14.80 9.04 10.51
CA GLU A 160 -16.06 9.78 10.65
C GLU A 160 -17.26 9.10 10.00
N GLN A 161 -17.04 8.27 8.96
CA GLN A 161 -18.12 7.85 8.06
C GLN A 161 -18.28 6.33 7.90
N HIS A 162 -17.46 5.49 8.55
CA HIS A 162 -17.57 4.02 8.35
C HIS A 162 -18.87 3.40 8.89
N GLY A 163 -19.58 4.11 9.77
CA GLY A 163 -20.83 3.63 10.36
C GLY A 163 -20.63 2.34 11.17
N PRO A 164 -21.42 1.27 10.92
CA PRO A 164 -21.29 0.01 11.64
C PRO A 164 -20.20 -0.92 11.10
N ILE A 165 -19.54 -0.58 9.99
CA ILE A 165 -18.56 -1.45 9.35
C ILE A 165 -17.24 -1.42 10.14
N PRO A 166 -16.71 -2.56 10.65
CA PRO A 166 -15.39 -2.60 11.26
C PRO A 166 -14.28 -2.23 10.28
N VAL A 167 -13.33 -1.41 10.72
CA VAL A 167 -12.27 -0.86 9.85
C VAL A 167 -10.89 -1.24 10.34
N VAL A 168 -10.01 -1.57 9.40
CA VAL A 168 -8.57 -1.71 9.63
C VAL A 168 -7.81 -0.68 8.80
N TYR A 169 -7.07 0.19 9.46
CA TYR A 169 -6.10 1.09 8.83
C TYR A 169 -4.76 0.38 8.71
N LEU A 170 -4.49 -0.17 7.55
CA LEU A 170 -3.27 -0.90 7.26
C LEU A 170 -2.18 0.09 6.82
N ARG A 171 -1.13 0.26 7.62
CA ARG A 171 -0.04 1.22 7.41
C ARG A 171 1.27 0.50 7.09
N PRO A 172 1.43 -0.05 5.86
CA PRO A 172 2.64 -0.75 5.48
C PRO A 172 3.83 0.19 5.28
N ALA A 173 5.02 -0.34 5.53
CA ALA A 173 6.30 0.20 5.09
C ALA A 173 6.46 0.13 3.57
N GLY A 174 7.64 0.43 3.06
CA GLY A 174 7.96 0.31 1.63
C GLY A 174 7.89 -1.16 1.17
N VAL A 175 6.86 -1.52 0.41
CA VAL A 175 6.67 -2.92 -0.01
C VAL A 175 7.62 -3.28 -1.14
N TYR A 176 8.25 -4.46 -1.05
CA TYR A 176 9.08 -5.05 -2.09
C TYR A 176 8.78 -6.56 -2.23
N ASP A 177 9.31 -7.18 -3.26
CA ASP A 177 9.22 -8.62 -3.51
C ASP A 177 10.54 -9.17 -4.05
N ASP A 178 10.60 -10.47 -4.34
CA ASP A 178 11.79 -11.16 -4.87
C ASP A 178 12.31 -10.57 -6.19
N LEU A 179 11.46 -9.90 -6.96
CA LEU A 179 11.84 -9.17 -8.18
C LEU A 179 12.23 -7.72 -7.88
N CYS A 180 12.30 -7.35 -6.62
CA CYS A 180 12.66 -6.01 -6.14
C CYS A 180 11.82 -4.88 -6.74
N ARG A 181 10.50 -5.09 -6.90
CA ARG A 181 9.57 -4.11 -7.46
C ARG A 181 9.28 -2.90 -6.55
N ASN A 182 10.21 -2.57 -5.67
CA ASN A 182 10.23 -1.31 -4.93
C ASN A 182 11.12 -0.32 -5.69
N PRO A 183 10.61 0.83 -6.17
CA PRO A 183 11.38 1.74 -7.03
C PRO A 183 12.66 2.29 -6.37
N PHE A 184 12.62 2.55 -5.05
CA PHE A 184 13.79 3.05 -4.33
C PHE A 184 14.88 1.99 -4.21
N LEU A 185 14.50 0.76 -3.89
CA LEU A 185 15.43 -0.36 -3.77
C LEU A 185 15.96 -0.78 -5.14
N ALA A 186 15.08 -0.89 -6.15
CA ALA A 186 15.47 -1.21 -7.51
C ALA A 186 16.46 -0.20 -8.10
N ASN A 187 16.25 1.10 -7.86
CA ASN A 187 17.17 2.14 -8.31
C ASN A 187 18.57 2.01 -7.65
N GLN A 188 18.62 1.71 -6.36
CA GLN A 188 19.87 1.48 -5.66
C GLN A 188 20.62 0.27 -6.25
N ILE A 189 19.94 -0.84 -6.47
CA ILE A 189 20.51 -2.05 -7.07
C ILE A 189 21.03 -1.76 -8.48
N ALA A 190 20.24 -1.08 -9.32
CA ALA A 190 20.63 -0.75 -10.68
C ALA A 190 21.92 0.11 -10.72
N ARG A 191 21.98 1.16 -9.89
CA ARG A 191 23.18 2.04 -9.83
C ARG A 191 24.45 1.29 -9.39
N ILE A 192 24.33 0.36 -8.43
CA ILE A 192 25.46 -0.47 -8.02
C ILE A 192 25.82 -1.46 -9.12
N TYR A 193 24.83 -2.13 -9.71
CA TYR A 193 25.05 -3.10 -10.79
C TYR A 193 25.75 -2.46 -11.99
N GLU A 194 25.34 -1.27 -12.41
CA GLU A 194 25.90 -0.49 -13.52
C GLU A 194 27.23 0.21 -13.16
N LYS A 195 27.67 0.11 -11.91
CA LYS A 195 28.83 0.83 -11.37
C LYS A 195 28.77 2.34 -11.60
N ASP A 196 27.54 2.91 -11.45
CA ASP A 196 27.35 4.34 -11.58
C ASP A 196 28.14 5.11 -10.50
N PRO A 197 29.07 6.01 -10.87
CA PRO A 197 29.85 6.77 -9.91
C PRO A 197 29.01 7.58 -8.92
N THR A 198 27.80 8.00 -9.32
CA THR A 198 26.88 8.73 -8.44
C THR A 198 26.33 7.84 -7.32
N GLY A 199 26.35 6.52 -7.49
CA GLY A 199 26.00 5.53 -6.46
C GLY A 199 26.88 5.58 -5.22
N HIS A 200 28.12 6.13 -5.33
CA HIS A 200 29.00 6.35 -4.19
C HIS A 200 28.68 7.60 -3.36
N LEU A 201 27.68 8.39 -3.76
CA LEU A 201 27.35 9.67 -3.13
C LEU A 201 25.94 9.65 -2.55
N TYR A 202 25.79 10.06 -1.28
CA TYR A 202 24.50 10.14 -0.64
C TYR A 202 24.31 11.45 0.13
N PRO A 203 23.23 12.22 -0.15
CA PRO A 203 23.05 13.54 0.43
C PRO A 203 22.35 13.56 1.80
N ALA A 204 22.32 12.44 2.50
CA ALA A 204 21.76 12.31 3.83
C ALA A 204 22.63 11.45 4.74
N GLU A 205 22.21 11.25 5.97
CA GLU A 205 22.96 10.45 6.95
C GLU A 205 22.93 8.95 6.54
N LEU A 206 24.09 8.31 6.40
CA LEU A 206 24.25 6.91 5.97
C LEU A 206 23.63 5.89 6.94
N ARG A 207 23.50 6.25 8.20
CA ARG A 207 22.87 5.40 9.22
C ARG A 207 21.35 5.45 9.21
N THR A 208 20.76 6.38 8.47
CA THR A 208 19.31 6.45 8.27
C THR A 208 18.92 5.42 7.23
N GLY A 209 17.97 4.55 7.58
CA GLY A 209 17.42 3.55 6.68
C GLY A 209 15.99 3.83 6.31
N GLN A 210 15.48 3.01 5.41
CA GLN A 210 14.07 2.95 5.05
C GLN A 210 13.48 1.65 5.60
N SER A 211 12.37 1.75 6.32
CA SER A 211 11.62 0.55 6.70
C SER A 211 11.02 -0.08 5.45
N LEU A 212 11.16 -1.38 5.34
CA LEU A 212 10.69 -2.20 4.22
C LEU A 212 9.71 -3.27 4.75
N LEU A 213 8.99 -3.90 3.85
CA LEU A 213 8.09 -5.01 4.13
C LEU A 213 8.03 -5.93 2.90
N HIS A 214 8.31 -7.21 3.08
CA HIS A 214 8.16 -8.15 1.99
C HIS A 214 6.69 -8.35 1.63
N LEU A 215 6.40 -8.48 0.33
CA LEU A 215 5.03 -8.62 -0.18
C LEU A 215 4.31 -9.85 0.38
N ASP A 216 5.04 -10.95 0.61
CA ASP A 216 4.46 -12.16 1.20
C ASP A 216 4.01 -11.93 2.65
N ASP A 217 4.79 -11.20 3.45
CA ASP A 217 4.42 -10.84 4.83
C ASP A 217 3.20 -9.93 4.86
N LEU A 218 3.12 -8.97 3.93
CA LEU A 218 1.94 -8.13 3.77
C LEU A 218 0.70 -8.96 3.42
N THR A 219 0.82 -9.88 2.45
CA THR A 219 -0.31 -10.71 2.03
C THR A 219 -0.71 -11.71 3.11
N ASP A 220 0.24 -12.23 3.91
CA ASP A 220 -0.03 -13.07 5.07
C ASP A 220 -0.74 -12.30 6.19
N ALA A 221 -0.33 -11.07 6.47
CA ALA A 221 -0.99 -10.20 7.42
C ALA A 221 -2.45 -9.94 7.01
N VAL A 222 -2.70 -9.60 5.75
CA VAL A 222 -4.06 -9.40 5.23
C VAL A 222 -4.88 -10.68 5.29
N SER A 223 -4.28 -11.85 5.02
CA SER A 223 -4.96 -13.15 5.19
C SER A 223 -5.46 -13.35 6.61
N ARG A 224 -4.61 -13.10 7.60
CA ARG A 224 -4.96 -13.20 9.03
C ARG A 224 -6.04 -12.20 9.44
N LEU A 225 -6.02 -10.98 8.88
CA LEU A 225 -7.06 -9.98 9.12
C LEU A 225 -8.43 -10.48 8.66
N ILE A 226 -8.51 -11.07 7.46
CA ILE A 226 -9.76 -11.61 6.94
C ILE A 226 -10.24 -12.81 7.77
N GLU A 227 -9.33 -13.71 8.14
CA GLU A 227 -9.65 -14.89 8.96
C GLU A 227 -10.21 -14.52 10.34
N ARG A 228 -9.63 -13.51 10.95
CA ARG A 228 -9.98 -13.06 12.31
C ARG A 228 -10.93 -11.87 12.34
N ARG A 229 -11.52 -11.49 11.22
CA ARG A 229 -12.32 -10.26 11.08
C ARG A 229 -13.42 -10.08 12.12
N LYS A 230 -14.00 -11.20 12.58
CA LYS A 230 -15.07 -11.20 13.61
C LYS A 230 -14.55 -11.02 15.05
N GLU A 231 -13.24 -11.12 15.25
CA GLU A 231 -12.57 -11.00 16.55
C GLU A 231 -11.93 -9.61 16.74
N LEU A 232 -11.85 -8.83 15.68
CA LEU A 232 -11.18 -7.53 15.69
C LEU A 232 -12.10 -6.44 16.28
N PRO A 233 -11.52 -5.38 16.89
CA PRO A 233 -12.30 -4.23 17.33
C PRO A 233 -12.93 -3.49 16.14
N SER A 234 -13.86 -2.58 16.43
CA SER A 234 -14.53 -1.75 15.41
C SER A 234 -13.56 -0.91 14.59
N GLU A 235 -12.46 -0.48 15.17
CA GLU A 235 -11.37 0.19 14.49
C GLU A 235 -10.03 -0.37 14.97
N LEU A 236 -9.14 -0.62 14.02
CA LEU A 236 -7.80 -1.14 14.29
C LEU A 236 -6.79 -0.47 13.35
N ALA A 237 -5.77 0.17 13.90
CA ALA A 237 -4.59 0.57 13.14
C ALA A 237 -3.51 -0.51 13.25
N LEU A 238 -2.86 -0.83 12.14
CA LEU A 238 -1.73 -1.76 12.09
C LEU A 238 -0.59 -1.17 11.28
N LEU A 239 0.56 -1.07 11.95
CA LEU A 239 1.82 -0.69 11.34
C LEU A 239 2.60 -1.94 10.95
N LEU A 240 2.87 -2.12 9.66
CA LEU A 240 3.59 -3.28 9.16
C LEU A 240 4.92 -2.89 8.56
N GLY A 241 5.99 -3.47 9.06
CA GLY A 241 7.36 -3.28 8.58
C GLY A 241 8.27 -4.32 9.18
N GLU A 242 9.44 -4.49 8.60
CA GLU A 242 10.47 -5.32 9.18
C GLU A 242 10.93 -4.74 10.53
N PRO A 243 11.25 -5.60 11.52
CA PRO A 243 11.60 -5.15 12.87
C PRO A 243 12.95 -4.41 12.90
N GLU A 244 13.82 -4.68 11.93
CA GLU A 244 15.13 -4.05 11.82
C GLU A 244 15.21 -3.20 10.55
N VAL A 245 15.76 -2.00 10.69
CA VAL A 245 15.96 -1.07 9.58
C VAL A 245 17.45 -0.94 9.32
N MET A 246 17.90 -1.51 8.22
CA MET A 246 19.30 -1.37 7.78
C MET A 246 19.57 0.07 7.35
N GLY A 247 20.69 0.64 7.81
CA GLY A 247 21.14 1.96 7.35
C GLY A 247 21.46 1.98 5.85
N TYR A 248 21.31 3.14 5.22
CA TYR A 248 21.58 3.27 3.78
C TYR A 248 22.97 2.80 3.39
N GLY A 249 24.01 3.17 4.16
CA GLY A 249 25.38 2.76 3.89
C GLY A 249 25.59 1.24 4.00
N ASP A 250 24.99 0.60 5.01
CA ASP A 250 25.09 -0.83 5.22
C ASP A 250 24.35 -1.60 4.11
N LEU A 251 23.17 -1.13 3.72
CA LEU A 251 22.41 -1.69 2.61
C LEU A 251 23.20 -1.62 1.28
N GLN A 252 23.81 -0.47 0.98
CA GLN A 252 24.64 -0.31 -0.22
C GLN A 252 25.86 -1.25 -0.20
N ALA A 253 26.52 -1.37 0.95
CA ALA A 253 27.66 -2.27 1.11
C ALA A 253 27.26 -3.74 0.89
N GLU A 254 26.09 -4.15 1.40
CA GLU A 254 25.60 -5.51 1.23
C GLU A 254 25.20 -5.81 -0.21
N ILE A 255 24.50 -4.90 -0.87
CA ILE A 255 24.17 -5.02 -2.30
C ILE A 255 25.45 -5.16 -3.12
N GLY A 256 26.51 -4.38 -2.82
CA GLY A 256 27.80 -4.49 -3.48
C GLY A 256 28.46 -5.85 -3.30
N ARG A 257 28.45 -6.41 -2.08
CA ARG A 257 28.96 -7.77 -1.83
C ARG A 257 28.23 -8.84 -2.63
N LEU A 258 26.90 -8.73 -2.70
CA LEU A 258 26.09 -9.70 -3.44
C LEU A 258 26.31 -9.62 -4.96
N ILE A 259 26.50 -8.43 -5.51
CA ILE A 259 26.63 -8.23 -6.96
C ILE A 259 28.09 -8.34 -7.45
N HIS A 260 29.02 -7.77 -6.71
CA HIS A 260 30.42 -7.62 -7.14
C HIS A 260 31.42 -8.40 -6.30
N GLY A 261 31.00 -9.05 -5.19
CA GLY A 261 31.89 -9.76 -4.27
C GLY A 261 32.62 -8.85 -3.28
N GLU A 262 32.43 -7.55 -3.34
CA GLU A 262 33.05 -6.55 -2.46
C GLU A 262 32.03 -5.49 -2.01
N PRO A 263 32.19 -4.87 -0.81
CA PRO A 263 31.25 -3.87 -0.33
C PRO A 263 31.26 -2.63 -1.22
N TRP A 264 30.07 -2.07 -1.49
CA TRP A 264 29.94 -0.81 -2.19
C TRP A 264 30.14 0.36 -1.22
N GLU A 265 31.24 1.08 -1.37
CA GLU A 265 31.53 2.23 -0.53
C GLU A 265 30.64 3.42 -0.88
N THR A 266 29.93 3.97 0.12
CA THR A 266 29.10 5.17 -0.04
C THR A 266 29.63 6.27 0.87
N ARG A 267 29.70 7.48 0.34
CA ARG A 267 30.17 8.68 1.07
C ARG A 267 29.04 9.68 1.21
N GLN A 268 28.90 10.21 2.42
CA GLN A 268 27.95 11.29 2.67
C GLN A 268 28.44 12.60 2.05
N ILE A 269 27.53 13.29 1.33
CA ILE A 269 27.79 14.64 0.80
C ILE A 269 26.79 15.63 1.38
N PRO A 270 27.14 16.93 1.46
CA PRO A 270 26.20 17.99 1.85
C PRO A 270 25.01 18.07 0.88
N LYS A 271 23.80 18.25 1.42
CA LYS A 271 22.56 18.39 0.61
C LYS A 271 22.63 19.51 -0.43
N THR A 272 23.44 20.55 -0.18
CA THR A 272 23.66 21.65 -1.12
C THR A 272 24.36 21.22 -2.40
N LEU A 273 25.28 20.23 -2.32
CA LEU A 273 25.99 19.71 -3.49
C LEU A 273 25.13 18.77 -4.34
N ALA A 274 24.14 18.10 -3.75
CA ALA A 274 23.23 17.21 -4.48
C ALA A 274 22.25 17.97 -5.40
N LYS A 275 21.97 19.25 -5.10
CA LYS A 275 21.06 20.09 -5.91
C LYS A 275 21.69 20.68 -7.16
N THR A 276 23.01 20.62 -7.30
CA THR A 276 23.76 21.22 -8.43
C THR A 276 24.16 20.20 -9.49
N GLY A 277 23.86 18.90 -9.28
CA GLY A 277 24.18 17.79 -10.20
C GLY A 277 22.98 17.07 -10.80
N ALA A 278 21.76 17.66 -10.71
CA ALA A 278 20.55 17.12 -11.32
C ALA A 278 20.14 17.92 -12.54
#